data_30e8a2b36b68b66734b7edce4bdf8f1f
#
_entry.id   30e8a2b36b68b66734b7edce4bdf8f1f
#
_cell.length_a   1.000
_cell.length_b   1.000
_cell.length_c   1.000
_cell.angle_alpha   90.00
_cell.angle_beta   90.00
_cell.angle_gamma   90.00
#
_symmetry.space_group_name_H-M   'P 1'
#
loop_
_entity.id
_entity.type
_entity.pdbx_description
1 polymer ?
#
loop_
_entity_poly.entity_id
_entity_poly.type
_entity_poly.pdbx_seq_one_letter_code
_entity_poly.pdbx_strand_id
1 'polypeptide(L)'
;MIATRHLPQFCLNPLRTLALLTLTWIGLAACAVNSEPAKTIPAGVRDNGQLTLTRVDHNRAAEVRVGERIVVQLPENPTTGFTWAVDETDRRLLTLDGSTYVAPEMGFIGAKGQRTFQFTARQPGEMTLQLKYWRVWEGDGSVTERFTVTLRIVP
;
A
#
# COMPACT_ATOMS: atom_id res chain seq x y z
N MET A 1 -5.78 36.54 74.22
CA MET A 1 -7.16 36.32 74.64
C MET A 1 -7.58 35.03 73.90
N ILE A 2 -7.41 33.82 74.56
CA ILE A 2 -8.39 33.09 75.33
C ILE A 2 -9.69 32.90 74.46
N ALA A 3 -10.03 31.69 74.03
CA ALA A 3 -10.54 30.50 74.69
C ALA A 3 -10.75 29.38 73.62
N THR A 4 -10.22 28.24 73.78
CA THR A 4 -10.57 26.98 74.42
C THR A 4 -12.06 26.57 74.40
N ARG A 5 -12.24 25.31 73.98
CA ARG A 5 -13.32 24.31 74.34
C ARG A 5 -14.14 23.84 73.15
N HIS A 6 -14.53 22.62 72.96
CA HIS A 6 -14.49 21.35 73.70
C HIS A 6 -14.76 20.22 72.69
N LEU A 7 -14.08 19.12 72.82
CA LEU A 7 -14.57 17.80 72.38
C LEU A 7 -15.77 17.35 73.28
N PRO A 8 -16.59 16.46 72.80
CA PRO A 8 -16.56 15.16 73.41
C PRO A 8 -16.61 13.98 72.41
N GLN A 9 -15.89 13.00 72.83
CA GLN A 9 -16.03 11.62 72.40
C GLN A 9 -17.35 11.04 72.79
N PHE A 10 -17.94 10.18 71.99
CA PHE A 10 -18.79 9.08 72.45
C PHE A 10 -18.72 7.89 71.52
N CYS A 11 -18.09 6.91 72.03
CA CYS A 11 -18.49 5.49 72.21
C CYS A 11 -18.95 4.68 70.98
N LEU A 12 -18.13 3.67 70.83
CA LEU A 12 -18.39 2.30 70.36
C LEU A 12 -19.86 1.85 70.39
N ASN A 13 -20.25 1.16 69.32
CA ASN A 13 -20.78 -0.20 69.49
C ASN A 13 -20.66 -1.03 68.20
N PRO A 14 -20.26 -2.27 68.33
CA PRO A 14 -20.12 -3.18 67.20
C PRO A 14 -21.39 -4.04 67.06
N LEU A 15 -21.53 -4.66 65.99
CA LEU A 15 -22.26 -5.86 65.64
C LEU A 15 -23.38 -5.69 64.60
N ARG A 16 -23.19 -6.53 63.58
CA ARG A 16 -24.22 -7.14 62.76
C ARG A 16 -24.78 -6.26 61.65
N THR A 17 -24.30 -6.45 60.43
CA THR A 17 -25.07 -7.28 59.49
C THR A 17 -24.21 -7.64 58.28
N LEU A 18 -24.11 -8.90 58.07
CA LEU A 18 -23.61 -9.59 56.90
C LEU A 18 -24.51 -9.20 55.73
N ALA A 19 -24.01 -8.36 54.80
CA ALA A 19 -24.65 -8.16 53.49
C ALA A 19 -23.69 -8.63 52.41
N LEU A 20 -24.02 -9.80 51.85
CA LEU A 20 -23.39 -10.33 50.67
C LEU A 20 -23.49 -9.30 49.52
N LEU A 21 -22.40 -8.68 49.20
CA LEU A 21 -22.21 -8.00 47.91
C LEU A 21 -21.54 -8.97 46.97
N THR A 22 -22.36 -9.75 46.28
CA THR A 22 -21.91 -10.48 45.09
C THR A 22 -21.55 -9.47 44.02
N LEU A 23 -20.26 -9.23 43.90
CA LEU A 23 -19.69 -8.43 42.80
C LEU A 23 -19.74 -9.29 41.55
N THR A 24 -20.79 -9.12 40.74
CA THR A 24 -20.87 -9.70 39.41
C THR A 24 -19.80 -9.02 38.54
N TRP A 25 -18.71 -9.72 38.34
CA TRP A 25 -17.75 -9.42 37.29
C TRP A 25 -18.42 -9.67 35.94
N ILE A 26 -18.93 -8.62 35.35
CA ILE A 26 -19.28 -8.61 33.93
C ILE A 26 -17.93 -8.59 33.18
N GLY A 27 -17.49 -9.80 32.81
CA GLY A 27 -16.36 -9.96 31.90
C GLY A 27 -16.72 -9.33 30.56
N LEU A 28 -16.17 -8.15 30.25
CA LEU A 28 -16.07 -7.69 28.88
C LEU A 28 -15.15 -8.68 28.17
N ALA A 29 -15.74 -9.64 27.47
CA ALA A 29 -15.04 -10.41 26.46
C ALA A 29 -14.70 -9.42 25.34
N ALA A 30 -13.50 -8.83 25.39
CA ALA A 30 -12.90 -8.16 24.27
C ALA A 30 -12.74 -9.23 23.18
N CYS A 31 -13.64 -9.23 22.20
CA CYS A 31 -13.40 -9.93 20.95
C CYS A 31 -12.14 -9.32 20.35
N ALA A 32 -10.99 -9.93 20.62
CA ALA A 32 -9.81 -9.72 19.80
C ALA A 32 -10.17 -10.21 18.40
N VAL A 33 -10.55 -9.27 17.54
CA VAL A 33 -10.61 -9.54 16.11
C VAL A 33 -9.16 -9.81 15.71
N ASN A 34 -8.81 -11.08 15.65
CA ASN A 34 -7.60 -11.53 14.99
C ASN A 34 -7.78 -11.16 13.51
N SER A 35 -7.40 -9.94 13.15
CA SER A 35 -7.19 -9.60 11.76
C SER A 35 -5.95 -10.36 11.30
N GLU A 36 -6.15 -11.60 10.84
CA GLU A 36 -5.13 -12.24 10.01
C GLU A 36 -4.76 -11.21 8.93
N PRO A 37 -3.46 -10.91 8.76
CA PRO A 37 -3.06 -10.04 7.67
C PRO A 37 -3.58 -10.69 6.39
N ALA A 38 -4.48 -10.01 5.70
CA ALA A 38 -5.02 -10.46 4.44
C ALA A 38 -3.81 -10.90 3.60
N LYS A 39 -3.78 -12.18 3.20
CA LYS A 39 -2.72 -12.75 2.39
C LYS A 39 -2.67 -11.95 1.10
N THR A 40 -1.89 -10.88 1.13
CA THR A 40 -1.72 -9.97 0.00
C THR A 40 -1.09 -10.77 -1.11
N ILE A 41 -1.84 -11.07 -2.15
CA ILE A 41 -1.30 -11.73 -3.33
C ILE A 41 -0.24 -10.79 -3.90
N PRO A 42 1.03 -11.20 -3.95
CA PRO A 42 2.09 -10.35 -4.47
C PRO A 42 1.78 -9.93 -5.91
N ALA A 43 2.19 -8.72 -6.28
CA ALA A 43 2.01 -8.21 -7.63
C ALA A 43 2.91 -8.97 -8.61
N GLY A 44 2.40 -9.14 -9.83
CA GLY A 44 3.15 -9.64 -10.97
C GLY A 44 3.36 -11.14 -11.03
N VAL A 45 3.90 -11.54 -12.17
CA VAL A 45 4.30 -12.92 -12.48
C VAL A 45 5.81 -12.95 -12.64
N ARG A 46 6.46 -13.94 -12.03
CA ARG A 46 7.90 -14.17 -12.17
C ARG A 46 8.17 -15.28 -13.15
N ASP A 47 9.09 -14.99 -14.06
CA ASP A 47 9.66 -15.97 -14.97
C ASP A 47 11.13 -15.66 -15.22
N ASN A 48 12.00 -16.68 -15.11
CA ASN A 48 13.44 -16.59 -15.39
C ASN A 48 14.17 -15.39 -14.76
N GLY A 49 13.86 -15.05 -13.50
CA GLY A 49 14.49 -13.91 -12.80
C GLY A 49 14.00 -12.54 -13.26
N GLN A 50 12.86 -12.49 -13.92
CA GLN A 50 12.16 -11.29 -14.34
C GLN A 50 10.80 -11.22 -13.68
N LEU A 51 10.43 -10.07 -13.12
CA LEU A 51 9.09 -9.78 -12.64
C LEU A 51 8.32 -9.03 -13.73
N THR A 52 7.21 -9.59 -14.19
CA THR A 52 6.31 -8.92 -15.13
C THR A 52 5.08 -8.41 -14.40
N LEU A 53 4.84 -7.11 -14.52
CA LEU A 53 3.71 -6.36 -13.96
C LEU A 53 2.78 -5.93 -15.09
N THR A 54 1.48 -6.02 -14.84
CA THR A 54 0.45 -5.63 -15.78
C THR A 54 -0.58 -4.74 -15.09
N ARG A 55 -1.57 -4.27 -15.82
CA ARG A 55 -2.62 -3.39 -15.28
C ARG A 55 -3.34 -3.96 -14.04
N VAL A 56 -3.44 -5.29 -13.91
CA VAL A 56 -4.08 -5.93 -12.76
C VAL A 56 -3.28 -5.81 -11.46
N ASP A 57 -2.02 -5.40 -11.56
CA ASP A 57 -1.12 -5.22 -10.42
C ASP A 57 -1.14 -3.80 -9.85
N HIS A 58 -2.01 -2.93 -10.39
CA HIS A 58 -2.19 -1.57 -9.88
C HIS A 58 -2.54 -1.56 -8.39
N ASN A 59 -1.87 -0.68 -7.63
CA ASN A 59 -1.99 -0.54 -6.16
C ASN A 59 -1.60 -1.79 -5.36
N ARG A 60 -0.80 -2.68 -5.95
CA ARG A 60 -0.29 -3.86 -5.25
C ARG A 60 1.19 -3.67 -4.90
N ALA A 61 1.71 -4.60 -4.10
CA ALA A 61 3.11 -4.62 -3.71
C ALA A 61 3.82 -5.86 -4.27
N ALA A 62 5.08 -5.70 -4.64
CA ALA A 62 5.96 -6.78 -5.03
C ALA A 62 7.30 -6.67 -4.29
N GLU A 63 7.87 -7.82 -3.95
CA GLU A 63 9.24 -7.92 -3.49
C GLU A 63 10.13 -8.31 -4.66
N VAL A 64 11.24 -7.63 -4.85
CA VAL A 64 12.23 -7.88 -5.92
C VAL A 64 13.62 -7.92 -5.33
N ARG A 65 14.56 -8.59 -6.01
CA ARG A 65 15.95 -8.62 -5.57
C ARG A 65 16.79 -7.59 -6.31
N VAL A 66 17.87 -7.15 -5.69
CA VAL A 66 18.89 -6.35 -6.38
C VAL A 66 19.38 -7.09 -7.62
N GLY A 67 19.43 -6.41 -8.77
CA GLY A 67 19.77 -6.99 -10.07
C GLY A 67 18.58 -7.64 -10.81
N GLU A 68 17.44 -7.85 -10.15
CA GLU A 68 16.25 -8.39 -10.82
C GLU A 68 15.70 -7.41 -11.84
N ARG A 69 15.27 -7.94 -12.98
CA ARG A 69 14.62 -7.18 -14.04
C ARG A 69 13.11 -7.10 -13.79
N ILE A 70 12.56 -5.91 -13.94
CA ILE A 70 11.13 -5.64 -13.81
C ILE A 70 10.61 -5.13 -15.13
N VAL A 71 9.56 -5.76 -15.64
CA VAL A 71 8.89 -5.38 -16.89
C VAL A 71 7.47 -4.96 -16.58
N VAL A 72 7.10 -3.74 -16.95
CA VAL A 72 5.73 -3.22 -16.81
C VAL A 72 5.09 -3.16 -18.18
N GLN A 73 3.98 -3.86 -18.37
CA GLN A 73 3.25 -3.96 -19.63
C GLN A 73 1.86 -3.34 -19.47
N LEU A 74 1.60 -2.26 -20.20
CA LEU A 74 0.36 -1.51 -20.12
C LEU A 74 -0.25 -1.34 -21.51
N PRO A 75 -1.59 -1.51 -21.65
CA PRO A 75 -2.26 -1.26 -22.92
C PRO A 75 -2.17 0.23 -23.28
N GLU A 76 -1.82 0.52 -24.52
CA GLU A 76 -1.70 1.88 -25.03
C GLU A 76 -2.38 2.00 -26.40
N ASN A 77 -3.06 3.11 -26.62
CA ASN A 77 -3.61 3.47 -27.94
C ASN A 77 -3.08 4.84 -28.36
N PRO A 78 -1.97 4.90 -29.13
CA PRO A 78 -1.37 6.17 -29.51
C PRO A 78 -2.21 6.99 -30.50
N THR A 79 -3.21 6.39 -31.17
CA THR A 79 -4.10 7.13 -32.08
C THR A 79 -4.96 8.16 -31.35
N THR A 80 -5.12 8.03 -30.04
CA THR A 80 -5.81 9.00 -29.19
C THR A 80 -4.92 10.12 -28.68
N GLY A 81 -3.62 10.05 -28.99
CA GLY A 81 -2.59 10.98 -28.51
C GLY A 81 -2.13 10.71 -27.08
N PHE A 82 -2.72 9.75 -26.38
CA PHE A 82 -2.29 9.36 -25.05
C PHE A 82 -1.13 8.37 -25.10
N THR A 83 -0.20 8.52 -24.18
CA THR A 83 0.94 7.62 -23.99
C THR A 83 1.25 7.44 -22.52
N TRP A 84 1.83 6.29 -22.17
CA TRP A 84 2.36 6.05 -20.84
C TRP A 84 3.74 6.70 -20.68
N ALA A 85 3.96 7.28 -19.51
CA ALA A 85 5.27 7.81 -19.09
C ALA A 85 5.52 7.49 -17.62
N VAL A 86 6.79 7.40 -17.23
CA VAL A 86 7.17 7.32 -15.82
C VAL A 86 6.91 8.68 -15.18
N ASP A 87 6.09 8.69 -14.12
CA ASP A 87 5.73 9.89 -13.38
C ASP A 87 6.61 10.05 -12.14
N GLU A 88 6.71 8.98 -11.34
CA GLU A 88 7.51 8.98 -10.13
C GLU A 88 8.30 7.67 -9.99
N THR A 89 9.59 7.80 -9.69
CA THR A 89 10.49 6.69 -9.41
C THR A 89 11.73 7.18 -8.66
N ASP A 90 12.26 6.38 -7.74
CA ASP A 90 13.58 6.63 -7.15
C ASP A 90 14.67 6.00 -8.04
N ARG A 91 15.36 6.84 -8.80
CA ARG A 91 16.42 6.40 -9.73
C ARG A 91 17.64 5.77 -9.07
N ARG A 92 17.81 5.93 -7.76
CA ARG A 92 18.88 5.26 -7.00
C ARG A 92 18.53 3.79 -6.78
N LEU A 93 17.25 3.52 -6.55
CA LEU A 93 16.73 2.18 -6.26
C LEU A 93 16.38 1.42 -7.54
N LEU A 94 15.84 2.14 -8.54
CA LEU A 94 15.31 1.55 -9.77
C LEU A 94 15.78 2.35 -10.99
N THR A 95 16.45 1.69 -11.93
CA THR A 95 16.86 2.31 -13.20
C THR A 95 15.88 1.93 -14.30
N LEU A 96 15.42 2.92 -15.07
CA LEU A 96 14.71 2.68 -16.32
C LEU A 96 15.73 2.35 -17.43
N ASP A 97 15.68 1.12 -17.94
CA ASP A 97 16.59 0.63 -19.00
C ASP A 97 16.04 0.92 -20.39
N GLY A 98 14.73 0.97 -20.54
CA GLY A 98 14.10 1.27 -21.82
C GLY A 98 12.58 1.26 -21.79
N SER A 99 12.01 1.77 -22.88
CA SER A 99 10.57 1.76 -23.14
C SER A 99 10.33 1.49 -24.63
N THR A 100 9.44 0.52 -24.90
CA THR A 100 9.05 0.14 -26.26
C THR A 100 7.55 0.10 -26.41
N TYR A 101 7.05 0.37 -27.61
CA TYR A 101 5.65 0.22 -27.97
C TYR A 101 5.52 -0.83 -29.08
N VAL A 102 4.61 -1.78 -28.88
CA VAL A 102 4.24 -2.78 -29.87
C VAL A 102 2.81 -2.52 -30.31
N ALA A 103 2.64 -2.26 -31.60
CA ALA A 103 1.33 -2.08 -32.19
C ALA A 103 0.52 -3.41 -32.14
N PRO A 104 -0.81 -3.35 -32.09
CA PRO A 104 -1.63 -4.55 -32.19
C PRO A 104 -1.44 -5.20 -33.57
N GLU A 105 -1.54 -6.52 -33.60
CA GLU A 105 -1.57 -7.23 -34.87
C GLU A 105 -2.74 -6.72 -35.73
N MET A 106 -2.52 -6.64 -37.06
CA MET A 106 -3.45 -6.00 -37.98
C MET A 106 -4.85 -6.59 -37.92
N GLY A 107 -5.88 -5.75 -37.89
CA GLY A 107 -7.25 -6.16 -38.19
C GLY A 107 -8.39 -5.36 -37.56
N PHE A 108 -8.15 -4.60 -36.48
CA PHE A 108 -9.27 -3.92 -35.85
C PHE A 108 -8.98 -2.44 -35.58
N ILE A 109 -9.84 -1.56 -36.10
CA ILE A 109 -9.83 -0.14 -35.78
C ILE A 109 -10.07 0.01 -34.28
N GLY A 110 -9.14 0.69 -33.56
CA GLY A 110 -9.23 0.89 -32.11
C GLY A 110 -8.60 -0.19 -31.26
N ALA A 111 -7.96 -1.21 -31.86
CA ALA A 111 -7.17 -2.17 -31.09
C ALA A 111 -6.04 -1.46 -30.34
N LYS A 112 -5.87 -1.85 -29.08
CA LYS A 112 -4.80 -1.31 -28.22
C LYS A 112 -3.53 -2.09 -28.45
N GLY A 113 -2.42 -1.39 -28.65
CA GLY A 113 -1.10 -1.97 -28.56
C GLY A 113 -0.63 -2.07 -27.10
N GLN A 114 0.64 -2.35 -26.92
CA GLN A 114 1.24 -2.53 -25.63
C GLN A 114 2.47 -1.66 -25.46
N ARG A 115 2.49 -0.84 -24.41
CA ARG A 115 3.67 -0.13 -23.93
C ARG A 115 4.37 -0.99 -22.91
N THR A 116 5.67 -1.21 -23.10
CA THR A 116 6.52 -1.98 -22.19
C THR A 116 7.62 -1.09 -21.65
N PHE A 117 7.75 -1.03 -20.34
CA PHE A 117 8.88 -0.41 -19.65
C PHE A 117 9.74 -1.50 -19.04
N GLN A 118 11.06 -1.35 -19.13
CA GLN A 118 12.02 -2.25 -18.55
C GLN A 118 12.82 -1.50 -17.49
N PHE A 119 12.89 -2.09 -16.29
CA PHE A 119 13.64 -1.54 -15.17
C PHE A 119 14.56 -2.61 -14.59
N THR A 120 15.63 -2.14 -13.93
CA THR A 120 16.52 -2.98 -13.12
C THR A 120 16.59 -2.42 -11.70
N ALA A 121 16.37 -3.30 -10.70
CA ALA A 121 16.54 -2.97 -9.30
C ALA A 121 18.03 -2.83 -8.97
N ARG A 122 18.44 -1.69 -8.36
CA ARG A 122 19.85 -1.35 -8.14
C ARG A 122 20.30 -1.46 -6.70
N GLN A 123 19.48 -1.02 -5.76
CA GLN A 123 19.82 -0.97 -4.34
C GLN A 123 18.65 -1.44 -3.50
N PRO A 124 18.90 -2.02 -2.31
CA PRO A 124 17.85 -2.36 -1.38
C PRO A 124 17.09 -1.12 -0.92
N GLY A 125 15.79 -1.26 -0.71
CA GLY A 125 14.93 -0.19 -0.23
C GLY A 125 13.47 -0.44 -0.60
N GLU A 126 12.62 0.47 -0.19
CA GLU A 126 11.20 0.46 -0.56
C GLU A 126 10.87 1.74 -1.31
N MET A 127 10.13 1.61 -2.40
CA MET A 127 9.73 2.73 -3.24
C MET A 127 8.40 2.47 -3.93
N THR A 128 7.77 3.55 -4.36
CA THR A 128 6.60 3.50 -5.24
C THR A 128 7.02 3.86 -6.66
N LEU A 129 6.75 2.95 -7.59
CA LEU A 129 6.84 3.22 -9.02
C LEU A 129 5.48 3.71 -9.50
N GLN A 130 5.45 4.87 -10.12
CA GLN A 130 4.23 5.45 -10.67
C GLN A 130 4.41 5.80 -12.14
N LEU A 131 3.47 5.37 -12.97
CA LEU A 131 3.36 5.75 -14.38
C LEU A 131 2.04 6.48 -14.59
N LYS A 132 2.04 7.44 -15.52
CA LYS A 132 0.86 8.21 -15.91
C LYS A 132 0.53 8.00 -17.38
N TYR A 133 -0.77 7.98 -17.69
CA TYR A 133 -1.30 7.95 -19.06
C TYR A 133 -1.84 9.33 -19.42
N TRP A 134 -1.17 10.03 -20.33
CA TRP A 134 -1.36 11.45 -20.55
C TRP A 134 -1.06 11.86 -21.99
N ARG A 135 -1.41 13.09 -22.34
CA ARG A 135 -1.00 13.75 -23.57
C ARG A 135 0.13 14.71 -23.27
N VAL A 136 1.31 14.47 -23.84
CA VAL A 136 2.53 15.23 -23.57
C VAL A 136 2.34 16.73 -23.81
N TRP A 137 1.64 17.11 -24.88
CA TRP A 137 1.43 18.52 -25.25
C TRP A 137 0.37 19.25 -24.40
N GLU A 138 -0.52 18.53 -23.72
CA GLU A 138 -1.53 19.11 -22.81
C GLU A 138 -1.05 19.18 -21.36
N GLY A 139 0.08 18.56 -21.05
CA GLY A 139 0.66 18.52 -19.72
C GLY A 139 -0.12 17.66 -18.72
N ASP A 140 0.18 17.85 -17.43
CA ASP A 140 -0.34 17.00 -16.35
C ASP A 140 -1.86 17.07 -16.17
N GLY A 141 -2.50 18.14 -16.63
CA GLY A 141 -3.96 18.26 -16.63
C GLY A 141 -4.67 17.20 -17.51
N SER A 142 -3.96 16.58 -18.42
CA SER A 142 -4.48 15.54 -19.32
C SER A 142 -4.36 14.12 -18.77
N VAL A 143 -3.79 13.92 -17.58
CA VAL A 143 -3.62 12.58 -16.98
C VAL A 143 -4.97 11.94 -16.73
N THR A 144 -5.25 10.83 -17.42
CA THR A 144 -6.51 10.09 -17.31
C THR A 144 -6.38 8.81 -16.50
N GLU A 145 -5.19 8.22 -16.46
CA GLU A 145 -4.93 6.99 -15.70
C GLU A 145 -3.56 7.06 -15.04
N ARG A 146 -3.44 6.37 -13.90
CA ARG A 146 -2.16 6.10 -13.23
C ARG A 146 -2.01 4.61 -12.99
N PHE A 147 -0.81 4.13 -13.14
CA PHE A 147 -0.40 2.80 -12.68
C PHE A 147 0.59 2.99 -11.55
N THR A 148 0.32 2.38 -10.42
CA THR A 148 1.13 2.51 -9.21
C THR A 148 1.43 1.12 -8.66
N VAL A 149 2.67 0.86 -8.27
CA VAL A 149 3.08 -0.37 -7.58
C VAL A 149 4.14 -0.05 -6.54
N THR A 150 4.01 -0.65 -5.36
CA THR A 150 5.04 -0.56 -4.32
C THR A 150 6.05 -1.69 -4.52
N LEU A 151 7.33 -1.33 -4.63
CA LEU A 151 8.44 -2.27 -4.79
C LEU A 151 9.28 -2.27 -3.53
N ARG A 152 9.42 -3.46 -2.92
CA ARG A 152 10.36 -3.72 -1.85
C ARG A 152 11.56 -4.45 -2.43
N ILE A 153 12.68 -3.75 -2.51
CA ILE A 153 13.92 -4.30 -3.08
C ILE A 153 14.76 -4.87 -1.93
N VAL A 154 15.04 -6.15 -2.02
CA VAL A 154 15.86 -6.89 -1.04
C VAL A 154 17.21 -7.26 -1.66
N PRO A 155 18.25 -7.47 -0.83
CA PRO A 155 19.58 -7.89 -1.28
C PRO A 155 19.58 -9.17 -2.13
#